data_962a46190ac9510e32fdf6e33a39dc27
#
_entry.id   962a46190ac9510e32fdf6e33a39dc27
#
_cell.length_a   1.000
_cell.length_b   1.000
_cell.length_c   1.000
_cell.angle_alpha   90.00
_cell.angle_beta   90.00
_cell.angle_gamma   90.00
#
_symmetry.space_group_name_H-M   'P 1'
#
loop_
_entity.id
_entity.type
_entity.pdbx_description
1 polymer ?
#
loop_
_entity_poly.entity_id
_entity_poly.type
_entity_poly.pdbx_seq_one_letter_code
_entity_poly.pdbx_strand_id
1 'polypeptide(L)'
;MSPESTGPAAVIVLAAGAGTRMKSRTPKILHEIGGRSMVGHALLAARSINPEKLALVVRHERDRVAEHVSAADPEALIVDQDEIPGTGRAVEVALKALDAGAELAGTVVVTYGDVPLLTGELLAELVSTHESERNAVTVLTAVLDDATGYGRILRAEDGTVTGIREHKDATEEERSIREINSGIYAFDAAVLRKALESVTTDNAQGEMYLTDVLGLARDAGGRVAAVVTEDRWQVEGANDRIQLSALGAEHNRRIIESWMRAGVTVVDPSTTWIDSTVTLDEDVRLLPNTQLHGTTTVARDAVVGPDTTLTDVNVGEGAKVIRTHGSGSTIGANASVGPFTYLRPGTVLGETGKIGAFYETKNVTIGRGSKLSHLGYAGDAEIGEDTNIGCGNITANYDGEKKHRTVIGSGVRTGSNTVFVAPVTVGDGAYSGAGAVIRKDVPPGALAVSLAAQRNAEGWVLANRQGTASALLAQAALTPASPSSQSPATTEEGNQA
;
A
#
# COMPACT_ATOMS: atom_id res chain seq x y z
N MET A 1 -3.84 33.39 -27.82
CA MET A 1 -3.99 32.98 -26.43
C MET A 1 -5.34 32.27 -26.36
N SER A 2 -5.36 30.96 -26.33
CA SER A 2 -6.59 30.20 -26.02
C SER A 2 -6.99 30.59 -24.59
N PRO A 3 -8.30 30.79 -24.29
CA PRO A 3 -8.71 30.99 -22.91
C PRO A 3 -8.24 29.80 -22.10
N GLU A 4 -7.55 30.05 -21.00
CA GLU A 4 -7.30 29.00 -19.99
C GLU A 4 -8.66 28.40 -19.66
N SER A 5 -8.82 27.11 -19.88
CA SER A 5 -10.02 26.38 -19.51
C SER A 5 -10.18 26.54 -17.99
N THR A 6 -11.03 27.46 -17.59
CA THR A 6 -11.50 27.50 -16.20
C THR A 6 -12.27 26.20 -15.97
N GLY A 7 -11.93 25.46 -14.92
CA GLY A 7 -12.63 24.22 -14.56
C GLY A 7 -14.13 24.47 -14.28
N PRO A 8 -14.91 23.43 -13.96
CA PRO A 8 -16.32 23.58 -13.65
C PRO A 8 -16.52 24.48 -12.42
N ALA A 9 -17.65 25.15 -12.32
CA ALA A 9 -17.99 26.02 -11.19
C ALA A 9 -17.99 25.24 -9.86
N ALA A 10 -18.42 23.98 -9.87
CA ALA A 10 -18.35 23.13 -8.71
C ALA A 10 -18.29 21.64 -9.05
N VAL A 11 -17.68 20.86 -8.12
CA VAL A 11 -17.86 19.41 -8.05
C VAL A 11 -18.51 19.06 -6.72
N ILE A 12 -19.54 18.22 -6.76
CA ILE A 12 -20.23 17.68 -5.60
C ILE A 12 -19.96 16.18 -5.53
N VAL A 13 -19.30 15.73 -4.45
CA VAL A 13 -19.02 14.32 -4.19
C VAL A 13 -20.02 13.78 -3.19
N LEU A 14 -20.82 12.80 -3.59
CA LEU A 14 -21.82 12.18 -2.72
C LEU A 14 -21.22 11.07 -1.87
N ALA A 15 -21.30 11.21 -0.56
CA ALA A 15 -20.67 10.33 0.43
C ALA A 15 -21.59 10.01 1.63
N ALA A 16 -22.90 10.23 1.49
CA ALA A 16 -23.88 10.12 2.58
C ALA A 16 -24.40 8.70 2.85
N GLY A 17 -24.03 7.72 2.02
CA GLY A 17 -24.54 6.34 2.10
C GLY A 17 -24.08 5.59 3.35
N ALA A 18 -24.98 4.82 3.99
CA ALA A 18 -24.70 4.05 5.21
C ALA A 18 -23.73 2.86 5.02
N GLY A 19 -23.60 2.32 3.80
CA GLY A 19 -22.66 1.24 3.49
C GLY A 19 -22.88 -0.06 4.26
N THR A 20 -24.11 -0.39 4.65
CA THR A 20 -24.44 -1.54 5.53
C THR A 20 -23.98 -2.89 5.00
N ARG A 21 -23.91 -3.05 3.66
CA ARG A 21 -23.43 -4.28 3.00
C ARG A 21 -21.94 -4.55 3.21
N MET A 22 -21.16 -3.53 3.59
CA MET A 22 -19.74 -3.70 3.92
C MET A 22 -19.51 -4.50 5.20
N LYS A 23 -20.51 -4.57 6.09
CA LYS A 23 -20.41 -5.26 7.41
C LYS A 23 -19.14 -4.84 8.17
N SER A 24 -18.88 -3.56 8.25
CA SER A 24 -17.65 -2.99 8.79
C SER A 24 -17.95 -1.88 9.80
N ARG A 25 -17.03 -1.70 10.76
CA ARG A 25 -16.99 -0.51 11.63
C ARG A 25 -16.35 0.69 10.93
N THR A 26 -15.61 0.43 9.85
CA THR A 26 -15.03 1.49 9.00
C THR A 26 -16.12 1.94 8.02
N PRO A 27 -16.40 3.25 7.92
CA PRO A 27 -17.29 3.80 6.91
C PRO A 27 -16.92 3.31 5.51
N LYS A 28 -17.92 3.01 4.68
CA LYS A 28 -17.72 2.44 3.34
C LYS A 28 -16.63 3.17 2.55
N ILE A 29 -16.72 4.47 2.46
CA ILE A 29 -15.84 5.31 1.64
C ILE A 29 -14.43 5.50 2.20
N LEU A 30 -14.18 5.08 3.45
CA LEU A 30 -12.85 5.09 4.08
C LEU A 30 -12.09 3.77 3.91
N HIS A 31 -12.69 2.75 3.27
CA HIS A 31 -11.92 1.57 2.87
C HIS A 31 -10.91 1.93 1.79
N GLU A 32 -9.72 1.33 1.89
CA GLU A 32 -8.59 1.67 1.05
C GLU A 32 -8.44 0.74 -0.16
N ILE A 33 -7.96 1.32 -1.24
CA ILE A 33 -7.51 0.68 -2.47
C ILE A 33 -6.17 1.32 -2.84
N GLY A 34 -5.11 0.52 -2.97
CA GLY A 34 -3.78 1.02 -3.31
C GLY A 34 -3.26 2.09 -2.34
N GLY A 35 -3.47 1.90 -1.02
CA GLY A 35 -2.98 2.79 0.03
C GLY A 35 -3.76 4.11 0.19
N ARG A 36 -4.91 4.27 -0.50
CA ARG A 36 -5.76 5.46 -0.42
C ARG A 36 -7.22 5.08 -0.24
N SER A 37 -7.95 5.84 0.58
CA SER A 37 -9.39 5.64 0.76
C SER A 37 -10.17 5.86 -0.54
N MET A 38 -11.31 5.18 -0.72
CA MET A 38 -12.15 5.37 -1.90
C MET A 38 -12.53 6.84 -2.10
N VAL A 39 -12.94 7.53 -1.04
CA VAL A 39 -13.23 8.97 -1.11
C VAL A 39 -11.98 9.79 -1.48
N GLY A 40 -10.80 9.37 -1.03
CA GLY A 40 -9.54 10.03 -1.40
C GLY A 40 -9.24 9.92 -2.90
N HIS A 41 -9.57 8.80 -3.55
CA HIS A 41 -9.50 8.66 -5.01
C HIS A 41 -10.51 9.59 -5.70
N ALA A 42 -11.76 9.63 -5.23
CA ALA A 42 -12.80 10.49 -5.80
C ALA A 42 -12.44 11.99 -5.69
N LEU A 43 -11.87 12.41 -4.56
CA LEU A 43 -11.40 13.80 -4.38
C LEU A 43 -10.26 14.16 -5.33
N LEU A 44 -9.31 13.24 -5.56
CA LEU A 44 -8.24 13.45 -6.53
C LEU A 44 -8.77 13.62 -7.95
N ALA A 45 -9.68 12.75 -8.39
CA ALA A 45 -10.32 12.87 -9.68
C ALA A 45 -11.08 14.20 -9.80
N ALA A 46 -11.81 14.58 -8.75
CA ALA A 46 -12.53 15.85 -8.70
C ALA A 46 -11.59 17.09 -8.79
N ARG A 47 -10.49 17.08 -8.04
CA ARG A 47 -9.51 18.19 -8.05
C ARG A 47 -8.74 18.32 -9.36
N SER A 48 -8.52 17.22 -10.07
CA SER A 48 -7.75 17.23 -11.32
C SER A 48 -8.41 18.02 -12.46
N ILE A 49 -9.73 18.28 -12.37
CA ILE A 49 -10.45 19.12 -13.32
C ILE A 49 -10.56 20.59 -12.87
N ASN A 50 -9.79 20.99 -11.84
CA ASN A 50 -9.68 22.34 -11.30
C ASN A 50 -11.03 23.04 -11.04
N PRO A 51 -11.94 22.48 -10.23
CA PRO A 51 -13.20 23.10 -9.91
C PRO A 51 -12.98 24.38 -9.05
N GLU A 52 -13.82 25.41 -9.26
CA GLU A 52 -13.80 26.60 -8.38
C GLU A 52 -14.18 26.27 -6.96
N LYS A 53 -15.13 25.35 -6.78
CA LYS A 53 -15.57 24.85 -5.48
C LYS A 53 -15.69 23.33 -5.48
N LEU A 54 -15.38 22.71 -4.35
CA LEU A 54 -15.55 21.26 -4.13
C LEU A 54 -16.35 21.04 -2.85
N ALA A 55 -17.45 20.30 -2.96
CA ALA A 55 -18.27 19.91 -1.80
C ALA A 55 -18.32 18.40 -1.66
N LEU A 56 -18.23 17.93 -0.40
CA LEU A 56 -18.47 16.53 -0.04
C LEU A 56 -19.74 16.46 0.81
N VAL A 57 -20.72 15.67 0.37
CA VAL A 57 -21.98 15.48 1.13
C VAL A 57 -21.84 14.25 2.01
N VAL A 58 -22.01 14.45 3.30
CA VAL A 58 -21.87 13.42 4.34
C VAL A 58 -23.16 13.26 5.16
N ARG A 59 -23.32 12.10 5.80
CA ARG A 59 -24.43 11.83 6.75
C ARG A 59 -24.02 10.79 7.80
N HIS A 60 -23.82 9.56 7.38
CA HIS A 60 -23.42 8.45 8.26
C HIS A 60 -21.96 8.55 8.65
N GLU A 61 -21.66 8.36 9.97
CA GLU A 61 -20.29 8.47 10.52
C GLU A 61 -19.61 9.79 10.13
N ARG A 62 -20.40 10.84 10.10
CA ARG A 62 -20.06 12.18 9.61
C ARG A 62 -18.72 12.70 10.12
N ASP A 63 -18.48 12.61 11.43
CA ASP A 63 -17.27 13.17 12.04
C ASP A 63 -16.01 12.48 11.57
N ARG A 64 -16.03 11.16 11.48
CA ARG A 64 -14.89 10.37 11.00
C ARG A 64 -14.57 10.64 9.53
N VAL A 65 -15.62 10.74 8.71
CA VAL A 65 -15.47 11.05 7.28
C VAL A 65 -14.95 12.47 7.10
N ALA A 66 -15.53 13.45 7.82
CA ALA A 66 -15.13 14.84 7.73
C ALA A 66 -13.68 15.06 8.21
N GLU A 67 -13.26 14.43 9.32
CA GLU A 67 -11.88 14.49 9.81
C GLU A 67 -10.90 13.95 8.75
N HIS A 68 -11.20 12.77 8.18
CA HIS A 68 -10.37 12.16 7.16
C HIS A 68 -10.24 13.02 5.90
N VAL A 69 -11.37 13.57 5.42
CA VAL A 69 -11.39 14.42 4.22
C VAL A 69 -10.71 15.75 4.48
N SER A 70 -10.97 16.41 5.61
CA SER A 70 -10.31 17.68 5.95
C SER A 70 -8.79 17.54 6.10
N ALA A 71 -8.30 16.36 6.50
CA ALA A 71 -6.87 16.09 6.53
C ALA A 71 -6.27 15.90 5.11
N ALA A 72 -7.04 15.32 4.17
CA ALA A 72 -6.60 15.06 2.80
C ALA A 72 -6.81 16.28 1.88
N ASP A 73 -7.89 17.02 2.07
CA ASP A 73 -8.28 18.20 1.29
C ASP A 73 -8.96 19.25 2.19
N PRO A 74 -8.16 20.13 2.83
CA PRO A 74 -8.67 21.14 3.75
C PRO A 74 -9.62 22.18 3.11
N GLU A 75 -9.59 22.31 1.77
CA GLU A 75 -10.42 23.27 1.03
C GLU A 75 -11.78 22.67 0.62
N ALA A 76 -12.01 21.38 0.80
CA ALA A 76 -13.28 20.75 0.50
C ALA A 76 -14.35 21.17 1.49
N LEU A 77 -15.48 21.67 0.99
CA LEU A 77 -16.63 22.04 1.80
C LEU A 77 -17.37 20.77 2.25
N ILE A 78 -17.41 20.53 3.56
CA ILE A 78 -18.21 19.43 4.11
C ILE A 78 -19.64 19.88 4.29
N VAL A 79 -20.58 19.17 3.69
CA VAL A 79 -22.02 19.49 3.73
C VAL A 79 -22.79 18.31 4.32
N ASP A 80 -23.62 18.60 5.31
CA ASP A 80 -24.45 17.59 5.97
C ASP A 80 -25.77 17.39 5.21
N GLN A 81 -26.09 16.15 4.82
CA GLN A 81 -27.41 15.79 4.34
C GLN A 81 -28.32 15.58 5.55
N ASP A 82 -29.51 16.18 5.49
CA ASP A 82 -30.57 16.00 6.49
C ASP A 82 -31.23 14.58 6.41
N GLU A 83 -32.40 14.43 7.06
CA GLU A 83 -33.08 13.13 7.14
C GLU A 83 -33.82 12.74 5.86
N ILE A 84 -34.00 13.65 4.92
CA ILE A 84 -34.68 13.36 3.64
C ILE A 84 -33.77 12.47 2.79
N PRO A 85 -34.23 11.24 2.43
CA PRO A 85 -33.40 10.32 1.66
C PRO A 85 -33.39 10.68 0.18
N GLY A 86 -32.31 10.28 -0.49
CA GLY A 86 -32.17 10.37 -1.94
C GLY A 86 -30.97 11.21 -2.39
N THR A 87 -30.50 10.91 -3.58
CA THR A 87 -29.36 11.60 -4.21
C THR A 87 -29.70 13.01 -4.64
N GLY A 88 -30.96 13.27 -5.02
CA GLY A 88 -31.47 14.60 -5.32
C GLY A 88 -31.38 15.53 -4.10
N ARG A 89 -31.77 15.02 -2.91
CA ARG A 89 -31.66 15.81 -1.67
C ARG A 89 -30.21 16.11 -1.30
N ALA A 90 -29.34 15.12 -1.45
CA ALA A 90 -27.90 15.30 -1.20
C ALA A 90 -27.31 16.43 -2.07
N VAL A 91 -27.67 16.45 -3.36
CA VAL A 91 -27.23 17.50 -4.29
C VAL A 91 -27.86 18.85 -3.95
N GLU A 92 -29.15 18.87 -3.57
CA GLU A 92 -29.85 20.11 -3.20
C GLU A 92 -29.19 20.80 -1.99
N VAL A 93 -28.86 20.06 -0.92
CA VAL A 93 -28.21 20.67 0.25
C VAL A 93 -26.80 21.15 -0.07
N ALA A 94 -26.07 20.41 -0.94
CA ALA A 94 -24.74 20.84 -1.40
C ALA A 94 -24.83 22.11 -2.24
N LEU A 95 -25.76 22.19 -3.19
CA LEU A 95 -25.93 23.34 -4.05
C LEU A 95 -26.30 24.60 -3.22
N LYS A 96 -27.20 24.47 -2.24
CA LYS A 96 -27.53 25.55 -1.32
C LYS A 96 -26.33 26.05 -0.51
N ALA A 97 -25.47 25.12 -0.05
CA ALA A 97 -24.25 25.48 0.66
C ALA A 97 -23.21 26.17 -0.25
N LEU A 98 -23.10 25.73 -1.49
CA LEU A 98 -22.20 26.31 -2.50
C LEU A 98 -22.68 27.69 -2.99
N ASP A 99 -23.99 27.92 -3.02
CA ASP A 99 -24.62 29.20 -3.36
C ASP A 99 -24.49 30.25 -2.23
N ALA A 100 -23.96 29.89 -1.07
CA ALA A 100 -23.79 30.82 0.04
C ALA A 100 -22.84 31.98 -0.36
N GLY A 101 -23.41 33.19 -0.47
CA GLY A 101 -22.72 34.41 -0.89
C GLY A 101 -22.97 34.83 -2.33
N ALA A 102 -23.02 33.92 -3.28
CA ALA A 102 -23.42 34.18 -4.69
C ALA A 102 -23.87 32.88 -5.33
N GLU A 103 -24.96 32.96 -6.10
CA GLU A 103 -25.43 31.80 -6.87
C GLU A 103 -24.36 31.31 -7.84
N LEU A 104 -24.12 29.97 -7.84
CA LEU A 104 -23.25 29.33 -8.82
C LEU A 104 -23.82 29.50 -10.23
N ALA A 105 -22.95 29.85 -11.17
CA ALA A 105 -23.24 29.86 -12.59
C ALA A 105 -22.21 28.98 -13.31
N GLY A 106 -22.63 28.30 -14.37
CA GLY A 106 -21.78 27.39 -15.13
C GLY A 106 -22.01 25.91 -14.78
N THR A 107 -21.00 25.10 -14.99
CA THR A 107 -21.11 23.64 -14.90
C THR A 107 -20.94 23.15 -13.47
N VAL A 108 -21.88 22.32 -12.99
CA VAL A 108 -21.80 21.57 -11.73
C VAL A 108 -21.66 20.09 -12.04
N VAL A 109 -20.57 19.49 -11.60
CA VAL A 109 -20.34 18.04 -11.71
C VAL A 109 -20.80 17.35 -10.42
N VAL A 110 -21.52 16.24 -10.56
CA VAL A 110 -21.91 15.38 -9.44
C VAL A 110 -21.25 14.01 -9.62
N THR A 111 -20.57 13.53 -8.60
CA THR A 111 -19.93 12.21 -8.57
C THR A 111 -20.09 11.53 -7.19
N TYR A 112 -19.54 10.34 -7.01
CA TYR A 112 -19.66 9.54 -5.80
C TYR A 112 -18.31 9.28 -5.13
N GLY A 113 -18.30 9.24 -3.80
CA GLY A 113 -17.12 8.93 -2.98
C GLY A 113 -16.73 7.44 -2.96
N ASP A 114 -17.50 6.57 -3.58
CA ASP A 114 -17.28 5.13 -3.64
C ASP A 114 -16.98 4.58 -5.04
N VAL A 115 -16.67 5.47 -5.99
CA VAL A 115 -16.23 5.15 -7.36
C VAL A 115 -14.74 5.47 -7.51
N PRO A 116 -13.84 4.62 -6.98
CA PRO A 116 -12.43 4.96 -6.81
C PRO A 116 -11.59 4.94 -8.09
N LEU A 117 -12.09 4.37 -9.19
CA LEU A 117 -11.37 4.26 -10.45
C LEU A 117 -11.78 5.30 -11.48
N LEU A 118 -12.69 6.21 -11.12
CA LEU A 118 -13.02 7.36 -11.95
C LEU A 118 -11.79 8.25 -12.12
N THR A 119 -11.47 8.61 -13.35
CA THR A 119 -10.32 9.44 -13.66
C THR A 119 -10.70 10.89 -13.94
N GLY A 120 -9.74 11.79 -13.77
CA GLY A 120 -9.94 13.20 -14.12
C GLY A 120 -10.09 13.44 -15.60
N GLU A 121 -9.45 12.65 -16.43
CA GLU A 121 -9.57 12.71 -17.89
C GLU A 121 -11.01 12.45 -18.33
N LEU A 122 -11.68 11.43 -17.77
CA LEU A 122 -13.07 11.14 -18.10
C LEU A 122 -14.02 12.21 -17.55
N LEU A 123 -13.73 12.78 -16.39
CA LEU A 123 -14.49 13.93 -15.87
C LEU A 123 -14.29 15.18 -16.76
N ALA A 124 -13.09 15.43 -17.25
CA ALA A 124 -12.80 16.53 -18.15
C ALA A 124 -13.53 16.35 -19.50
N GLU A 125 -13.59 15.13 -20.03
CA GLU A 125 -14.37 14.80 -21.23
C GLU A 125 -15.86 15.08 -21.01
N LEU A 126 -16.42 14.66 -19.87
CA LEU A 126 -17.82 14.91 -19.49
C LEU A 126 -18.13 16.42 -19.47
N VAL A 127 -17.27 17.21 -18.80
CA VAL A 127 -17.40 18.69 -18.72
C VAL A 127 -17.27 19.33 -20.12
N SER A 128 -16.26 18.94 -20.88
CA SER A 128 -16.02 19.46 -22.23
C SER A 128 -17.21 19.19 -23.17
N THR A 129 -17.77 18.00 -23.14
CA THR A 129 -18.97 17.64 -23.92
C THR A 129 -20.18 18.46 -23.45
N HIS A 130 -20.37 18.59 -22.14
CA HIS A 130 -21.46 19.37 -21.57
C HIS A 130 -21.44 20.83 -22.03
N GLU A 131 -20.29 21.47 -21.95
CA GLU A 131 -20.13 22.90 -22.28
C GLU A 131 -20.14 23.18 -23.78
N SER A 132 -19.40 22.38 -24.57
CA SER A 132 -19.32 22.60 -26.03
C SER A 132 -20.65 22.41 -26.73
N GLU A 133 -21.48 21.50 -26.24
CA GLU A 133 -22.79 21.22 -26.77
C GLU A 133 -23.92 22.05 -26.11
N ARG A 134 -23.57 22.83 -25.07
CA ARG A 134 -24.51 23.64 -24.28
C ARG A 134 -25.65 22.81 -23.73
N ASN A 135 -25.31 21.66 -23.17
CA ASN A 135 -26.28 20.75 -22.57
C ASN A 135 -26.84 21.31 -21.26
N ALA A 136 -28.09 21.02 -20.96
CA ALA A 136 -28.69 21.25 -19.65
C ALA A 136 -28.24 20.16 -18.66
N VAL A 137 -28.13 18.92 -19.15
CA VAL A 137 -27.64 17.76 -18.40
C VAL A 137 -26.83 16.88 -19.34
N THR A 138 -25.66 16.43 -18.88
CA THR A 138 -24.89 15.37 -19.53
C THR A 138 -24.64 14.27 -18.49
N VAL A 139 -25.06 13.04 -18.80
CA VAL A 139 -24.86 11.87 -17.92
C VAL A 139 -23.70 11.02 -18.42
N LEU A 140 -22.85 10.56 -17.52
CA LEU A 140 -21.85 9.54 -17.84
C LEU A 140 -22.53 8.18 -17.81
N THR A 141 -22.37 7.37 -18.86
CA THR A 141 -22.98 6.06 -19.01
C THR A 141 -21.94 4.99 -19.35
N ALA A 142 -22.29 3.74 -19.18
CA ALA A 142 -21.52 2.60 -19.64
C ALA A 142 -22.44 1.49 -20.13
N VAL A 143 -21.95 0.60 -20.99
CA VAL A 143 -22.68 -0.59 -21.44
C VAL A 143 -22.14 -1.80 -20.69
N LEU A 144 -22.97 -2.46 -19.89
CA LEU A 144 -22.61 -3.62 -19.10
C LEU A 144 -23.27 -4.90 -19.63
N ASP A 145 -22.59 -6.04 -19.46
CA ASP A 145 -23.18 -7.36 -19.75
C ASP A 145 -24.29 -7.69 -18.75
N ASP A 146 -24.09 -7.36 -17.48
CA ASP A 146 -25.10 -7.44 -16.43
C ASP A 146 -25.34 -6.05 -15.84
N ALA A 147 -26.48 -5.48 -16.17
CA ALA A 147 -26.89 -4.16 -15.71
C ALA A 147 -27.75 -4.21 -14.44
N THR A 148 -27.84 -5.36 -13.75
CA THR A 148 -28.69 -5.53 -12.56
C THR A 148 -28.32 -4.54 -11.46
N GLY A 149 -29.36 -3.86 -10.93
CA GLY A 149 -29.21 -2.88 -9.85
C GLY A 149 -28.91 -1.44 -10.29
N TYR A 150 -28.58 -1.21 -11.54
CA TYR A 150 -28.34 0.14 -12.09
C TYR A 150 -29.62 0.73 -12.73
N GLY A 151 -29.72 2.05 -12.76
CA GLY A 151 -30.68 2.75 -13.60
C GLY A 151 -30.39 2.53 -15.10
N ARG A 152 -31.42 2.50 -15.92
CA ARG A 152 -31.32 2.29 -17.37
C ARG A 152 -31.44 3.61 -18.11
N ILE A 153 -30.60 3.80 -19.13
CA ILE A 153 -30.69 4.96 -20.03
C ILE A 153 -31.76 4.66 -21.08
N LEU A 154 -32.79 5.49 -21.11
CA LEU A 154 -33.83 5.42 -22.13
C LEU A 154 -33.46 6.30 -23.30
N ARG A 155 -33.56 5.77 -24.52
CA ARG A 155 -33.31 6.51 -25.76
C ARG A 155 -34.49 6.47 -26.70
N ALA A 156 -34.70 7.56 -27.44
CA ALA A 156 -35.61 7.60 -28.56
C ALA A 156 -35.04 6.83 -29.78
N GLU A 157 -35.84 6.66 -30.83
CA GLU A 157 -35.41 5.98 -32.05
C GLU A 157 -34.21 6.66 -32.75
N ASP A 158 -34.05 7.97 -32.60
CA ASP A 158 -32.92 8.76 -33.11
C ASP A 158 -31.67 8.69 -32.26
N GLY A 159 -31.69 7.92 -31.17
CA GLY A 159 -30.58 7.76 -30.22
C GLY A 159 -30.51 8.84 -29.12
N THR A 160 -31.38 9.84 -29.15
CA THR A 160 -31.44 10.88 -28.13
C THR A 160 -31.82 10.31 -26.77
N VAL A 161 -31.13 10.72 -25.70
CA VAL A 161 -31.48 10.33 -24.32
C VAL A 161 -32.81 10.96 -23.93
N THR A 162 -33.74 10.14 -23.47
CA THR A 162 -35.10 10.59 -23.11
C THR A 162 -35.36 10.55 -21.62
N GLY A 163 -34.61 9.74 -20.87
CA GLY A 163 -34.80 9.61 -19.42
C GLY A 163 -33.90 8.54 -18.82
N ILE A 164 -34.00 8.41 -17.53
CA ILE A 164 -33.37 7.34 -16.75
C ILE A 164 -34.48 6.62 -16.00
N ARG A 165 -34.46 5.30 -16.02
CA ARG A 165 -35.38 4.46 -15.26
C ARG A 165 -34.61 3.69 -14.21
N GLU A 166 -34.91 3.94 -12.94
CA GLU A 166 -34.29 3.19 -11.85
C GLU A 166 -34.67 1.69 -11.90
N HIS A 167 -33.72 0.82 -11.51
CA HIS A 167 -33.92 -0.64 -11.64
C HIS A 167 -35.21 -1.16 -10.99
N LYS A 168 -35.61 -0.57 -9.85
CA LYS A 168 -36.82 -1.01 -9.13
C LYS A 168 -38.11 -0.55 -9.79
N ASP A 169 -38.07 0.55 -10.52
CA ASP A 169 -39.18 1.15 -11.23
C ASP A 169 -39.26 0.68 -12.71
N ALA A 170 -38.23 -0.05 -13.18
CA ALA A 170 -38.09 -0.47 -14.57
C ALA A 170 -39.04 -1.66 -14.91
N THR A 171 -39.66 -1.60 -16.08
CA THR A 171 -40.37 -2.73 -16.68
C THR A 171 -39.41 -3.83 -17.10
N GLU A 172 -39.92 -5.02 -17.45
CA GLU A 172 -39.08 -6.13 -17.91
C GLU A 172 -38.33 -5.80 -19.21
N GLU A 173 -38.96 -5.06 -20.12
CA GLU A 173 -38.36 -4.58 -21.36
C GLU A 173 -37.22 -3.56 -21.05
N GLU A 174 -37.47 -2.56 -20.21
CA GLU A 174 -36.48 -1.60 -19.80
C GLU A 174 -35.27 -2.24 -19.08
N ARG A 175 -35.51 -3.33 -18.31
CA ARG A 175 -34.41 -4.09 -17.65
C ARG A 175 -33.50 -4.79 -18.65
N SER A 176 -33.94 -5.06 -19.88
CA SER A 176 -33.11 -5.64 -20.94
C SER A 176 -32.09 -4.65 -21.52
N ILE A 177 -32.24 -3.34 -21.28
CA ILE A 177 -31.31 -2.30 -21.69
C ILE A 177 -30.01 -2.47 -20.94
N ARG A 178 -28.89 -2.52 -21.67
CA ARG A 178 -27.56 -2.73 -21.12
C ARG A 178 -26.82 -1.44 -20.80
N GLU A 179 -27.28 -0.30 -21.36
CA GLU A 179 -26.71 1.01 -21.04
C GLU A 179 -27.22 1.50 -19.70
N ILE A 180 -26.27 1.73 -18.77
CA ILE A 180 -26.56 2.06 -17.39
C ILE A 180 -26.27 3.52 -17.09
N ASN A 181 -27.04 4.06 -16.15
CA ASN A 181 -26.72 5.29 -15.46
C ASN A 181 -25.59 5.07 -14.44
N SER A 182 -24.46 5.76 -14.59
CA SER A 182 -23.38 5.72 -13.61
C SER A 182 -23.68 6.52 -12.33
N GLY A 183 -24.64 7.45 -12.42
CA GLY A 183 -24.89 8.46 -11.39
C GLY A 183 -23.95 9.67 -11.43
N ILE A 184 -23.03 9.71 -12.39
CA ILE A 184 -22.09 10.82 -12.59
C ILE A 184 -22.64 11.75 -13.66
N TYR A 185 -22.70 13.04 -13.35
CA TYR A 185 -23.36 14.02 -14.20
C TYR A 185 -22.58 15.34 -14.29
N ALA A 186 -22.78 16.05 -15.41
CA ALA A 186 -22.54 17.48 -15.51
C ALA A 186 -23.90 18.18 -15.74
N PHE A 187 -24.17 19.22 -14.98
CA PHE A 187 -25.39 20.01 -15.04
C PHE A 187 -25.06 21.48 -15.29
N ASP A 188 -25.93 22.19 -16.00
CA ASP A 188 -26.02 23.63 -15.86
C ASP A 188 -26.57 23.99 -14.46
N ALA A 189 -25.89 24.85 -13.71
CA ALA A 189 -26.25 25.18 -12.33
C ALA A 189 -27.67 25.73 -12.17
N ALA A 190 -28.10 26.59 -13.08
CA ALA A 190 -29.45 27.21 -13.03
C ALA A 190 -30.53 26.16 -13.35
N VAL A 191 -30.28 25.28 -14.32
CA VAL A 191 -31.19 24.19 -14.64
C VAL A 191 -31.31 23.21 -13.48
N LEU A 192 -30.17 22.81 -12.88
CA LEU A 192 -30.13 21.90 -11.74
C LEU A 192 -30.94 22.44 -10.57
N ARG A 193 -30.74 23.73 -10.23
CA ARG A 193 -31.44 24.40 -9.13
C ARG A 193 -32.96 24.38 -9.32
N LYS A 194 -33.39 24.78 -10.51
CA LYS A 194 -34.81 24.83 -10.86
C LYS A 194 -35.45 23.44 -10.90
N ALA A 195 -34.77 22.45 -11.45
CA ALA A 195 -35.29 21.10 -11.54
C ALA A 195 -35.43 20.44 -10.16
N LEU A 196 -34.46 20.63 -9.25
CA LEU A 196 -34.53 20.11 -7.88
C LEU A 196 -35.73 20.58 -7.08
N GLU A 197 -36.25 21.78 -7.35
CA GLU A 197 -37.49 22.29 -6.74
C GLU A 197 -38.73 21.44 -7.13
N SER A 198 -38.65 20.72 -8.24
CA SER A 198 -39.76 19.92 -8.81
C SER A 198 -39.61 18.42 -8.60
N VAL A 199 -38.46 17.95 -8.07
CA VAL A 199 -38.23 16.53 -7.78
C VAL A 199 -39.12 16.11 -6.59
N THR A 200 -39.83 14.99 -6.76
CA THR A 200 -40.72 14.42 -5.74
C THR A 200 -40.18 13.15 -5.15
N THR A 201 -40.86 12.62 -4.13
CA THR A 201 -40.56 11.30 -3.54
C THR A 201 -41.58 10.24 -3.97
N ASP A 202 -42.37 10.51 -5.01
CA ASP A 202 -43.40 9.58 -5.51
C ASP A 202 -42.75 8.52 -6.45
N ASN A 203 -42.03 7.59 -5.82
CA ASN A 203 -41.34 6.48 -6.48
C ASN A 203 -41.24 5.25 -5.56
N ALA A 204 -40.76 4.12 -6.07
CA ALA A 204 -40.72 2.84 -5.35
C ALA A 204 -39.90 2.88 -4.04
N GLN A 205 -39.02 3.85 -3.87
CA GLN A 205 -38.12 3.97 -2.68
C GLN A 205 -38.55 5.11 -1.74
N GLY A 206 -39.43 6.01 -2.18
CA GLY A 206 -39.78 7.20 -1.40
C GLY A 206 -38.62 8.19 -1.23
N GLU A 207 -37.73 8.27 -2.21
CA GLU A 207 -36.50 9.06 -2.17
C GLU A 207 -36.52 10.19 -3.23
N MET A 208 -35.85 11.29 -2.98
CA MET A 208 -35.61 12.30 -4.01
C MET A 208 -34.55 11.79 -4.99
N TYR A 209 -34.96 11.35 -6.16
CA TYR A 209 -34.05 10.85 -7.19
C TYR A 209 -33.40 11.98 -7.98
N LEU A 210 -32.07 12.03 -8.04
CA LEU A 210 -31.34 12.95 -8.91
C LEU A 210 -31.59 12.64 -10.40
N THR A 211 -31.88 11.39 -10.74
CA THR A 211 -32.20 10.94 -12.10
C THR A 211 -33.41 11.64 -12.70
N ASP A 212 -34.36 12.09 -11.88
CA ASP A 212 -35.56 12.83 -12.36
C ASP A 212 -35.20 14.20 -12.94
N VAL A 213 -34.08 14.81 -12.50
CA VAL A 213 -33.60 16.09 -13.01
C VAL A 213 -33.37 16.05 -14.53
N LEU A 214 -32.92 14.93 -15.09
CA LEU A 214 -32.68 14.78 -16.52
C LEU A 214 -34.00 14.91 -17.31
N GLY A 215 -35.04 14.21 -16.86
CA GLY A 215 -36.38 14.31 -17.46
C GLY A 215 -36.97 15.72 -17.36
N LEU A 216 -36.91 16.32 -16.16
CA LEU A 216 -37.40 17.69 -15.91
C LEU A 216 -36.65 18.72 -16.77
N ALA A 217 -35.35 18.61 -16.91
CA ALA A 217 -34.55 19.49 -17.75
C ALA A 217 -34.94 19.41 -19.22
N ARG A 218 -35.16 18.17 -19.72
CA ARG A 218 -35.61 17.94 -21.10
C ARG A 218 -37.03 18.52 -21.32
N ASP A 219 -37.94 18.28 -20.41
CA ASP A 219 -39.35 18.73 -20.53
C ASP A 219 -39.44 20.28 -20.47
N ALA A 220 -38.45 20.92 -19.82
CA ALA A 220 -38.27 22.39 -19.88
C ALA A 220 -37.60 22.89 -21.19
N GLY A 221 -37.31 22.01 -22.15
CA GLY A 221 -36.69 22.36 -23.45
C GLY A 221 -35.15 22.37 -23.41
N GLY A 222 -34.52 21.93 -22.33
CA GLY A 222 -33.07 21.78 -22.22
C GLY A 222 -32.55 20.57 -23.01
N ARG A 223 -31.36 20.71 -23.60
CA ARG A 223 -30.68 19.61 -24.28
C ARG A 223 -30.10 18.65 -23.24
N VAL A 224 -30.35 17.34 -23.41
CA VAL A 224 -29.77 16.29 -22.58
C VAL A 224 -28.90 15.38 -23.45
N ALA A 225 -27.74 14.96 -22.92
CA ALA A 225 -26.78 14.13 -23.63
C ALA A 225 -26.19 13.06 -22.71
N ALA A 226 -25.51 12.10 -23.32
CA ALA A 226 -24.75 11.08 -22.59
C ALA A 226 -23.34 10.98 -23.17
N VAL A 227 -22.35 10.83 -22.30
CA VAL A 227 -21.01 10.37 -22.61
C VAL A 227 -20.92 8.90 -22.25
N VAL A 228 -20.59 8.06 -23.21
CA VAL A 228 -20.50 6.60 -23.00
C VAL A 228 -19.04 6.22 -22.78
N THR A 229 -18.69 5.71 -21.59
CA THR A 229 -17.35 5.18 -21.39
C THR A 229 -17.26 3.71 -21.80
N GLU A 230 -16.16 3.35 -22.47
CA GLU A 230 -15.82 1.96 -22.76
C GLU A 230 -15.19 1.25 -21.54
N ASP A 231 -14.65 2.03 -20.61
CA ASP A 231 -14.02 1.53 -19.40
C ASP A 231 -15.02 1.47 -18.22
N ARG A 232 -15.73 0.35 -18.12
CA ARG A 232 -16.74 0.13 -17.09
C ARG A 232 -16.23 0.34 -15.66
N TRP A 233 -14.95 0.07 -15.40
CA TRP A 233 -14.37 0.19 -14.09
C TRP A 233 -14.37 1.62 -13.54
N GLN A 234 -14.41 2.61 -14.43
CA GLN A 234 -14.46 4.02 -14.06
C GLN A 234 -15.82 4.46 -13.50
N VAL A 235 -16.84 3.63 -13.64
CA VAL A 235 -18.19 3.90 -13.13
C VAL A 235 -18.65 2.89 -12.09
N GLU A 236 -17.83 1.87 -11.80
CA GLU A 236 -18.15 0.88 -10.78
C GLU A 236 -17.85 1.38 -9.38
N GLY A 237 -18.83 1.27 -8.48
CA GLY A 237 -18.69 1.58 -7.05
C GLY A 237 -18.60 0.34 -6.18
N ALA A 238 -17.89 0.43 -5.05
CA ALA A 238 -17.82 -0.65 -4.08
C ALA A 238 -18.97 -0.58 -3.08
N ASN A 239 -19.91 -1.51 -3.09
CA ASN A 239 -20.99 -1.63 -2.12
C ASN A 239 -20.76 -2.72 -1.08
N ASP A 240 -19.90 -3.67 -1.37
CA ASP A 240 -19.51 -4.78 -0.50
C ASP A 240 -18.02 -5.11 -0.67
N ARG A 241 -17.55 -6.09 0.08
CA ARG A 241 -16.13 -6.46 0.06
C ARG A 241 -15.67 -7.22 -1.18
N ILE A 242 -16.61 -7.83 -1.90
CA ILE A 242 -16.29 -8.52 -3.16
C ILE A 242 -16.01 -7.46 -4.23
N GLN A 243 -16.89 -6.46 -4.35
CA GLN A 243 -16.68 -5.34 -5.24
C GLN A 243 -15.42 -4.53 -4.87
N LEU A 244 -15.19 -4.27 -3.57
CA LEU A 244 -13.96 -3.62 -3.10
C LEU A 244 -12.71 -4.39 -3.54
N SER A 245 -12.69 -5.71 -3.39
CA SER A 245 -11.56 -6.55 -3.80
C SER A 245 -11.34 -6.52 -5.31
N ALA A 246 -12.41 -6.57 -6.10
CA ALA A 246 -12.31 -6.52 -7.56
C ALA A 246 -11.76 -5.17 -8.05
N LEU A 247 -12.27 -4.05 -7.50
CA LEU A 247 -11.76 -2.72 -7.78
C LEU A 247 -10.30 -2.54 -7.35
N GLY A 248 -9.90 -3.10 -6.19
CA GLY A 248 -8.53 -3.09 -5.73
C GLY A 248 -7.60 -3.86 -6.66
N ALA A 249 -8.01 -5.02 -7.15
CA ALA A 249 -7.24 -5.82 -8.11
C ALA A 249 -7.06 -5.08 -9.45
N GLU A 250 -8.12 -4.46 -9.97
CA GLU A 250 -8.04 -3.69 -11.21
C GLU A 250 -7.16 -2.43 -11.04
N HIS A 251 -7.29 -1.73 -9.91
CA HIS A 251 -6.43 -0.59 -9.60
C HIS A 251 -4.94 -0.98 -9.58
N ASN A 252 -4.62 -2.07 -8.86
CA ASN A 252 -3.26 -2.61 -8.80
C ASN A 252 -2.73 -3.02 -10.17
N ARG A 253 -3.57 -3.67 -10.99
CA ARG A 253 -3.22 -4.03 -12.37
C ARG A 253 -2.80 -2.80 -13.20
N ARG A 254 -3.57 -1.70 -13.07
CA ARG A 254 -3.27 -0.43 -13.77
C ARG A 254 -1.97 0.20 -13.30
N ILE A 255 -1.72 0.21 -11.98
CA ILE A 255 -0.46 0.71 -11.40
C ILE A 255 0.72 -0.11 -11.93
N ILE A 256 0.63 -1.43 -11.90
CA ILE A 256 1.70 -2.31 -12.39
C ILE A 256 1.96 -2.07 -13.88
N GLU A 257 0.90 -1.99 -14.68
CA GLU A 257 1.03 -1.73 -16.12
C GLU A 257 1.68 -0.37 -16.40
N SER A 258 1.32 0.67 -15.64
CA SER A 258 1.94 1.99 -15.78
C SER A 258 3.44 1.96 -15.50
N TRP A 259 3.86 1.26 -14.43
CA TRP A 259 5.28 1.10 -14.09
C TRP A 259 6.03 0.26 -15.14
N MET A 260 5.42 -0.80 -15.66
CA MET A 260 6.03 -1.59 -16.74
C MET A 260 6.24 -0.75 -18.00
N ARG A 261 5.29 0.14 -18.35
CA ARG A 261 5.44 1.08 -19.46
C ARG A 261 6.51 2.15 -19.18
N ALA A 262 6.75 2.47 -17.91
CA ALA A 262 7.80 3.39 -17.46
C ALA A 262 9.18 2.72 -17.30
N GLY A 263 9.34 1.46 -17.72
CA GLY A 263 10.65 0.77 -17.73
C GLY A 263 10.93 -0.12 -16.53
N VAL A 264 9.96 -0.36 -15.65
CA VAL A 264 10.10 -1.29 -14.50
C VAL A 264 9.84 -2.72 -14.98
N THR A 265 10.69 -3.67 -14.59
CA THR A 265 10.46 -5.09 -14.83
C THR A 265 9.69 -5.70 -13.67
N VAL A 266 8.46 -6.14 -13.90
CA VAL A 266 7.65 -6.90 -12.94
C VAL A 266 7.58 -8.35 -13.41
N VAL A 267 8.22 -9.28 -12.69
CA VAL A 267 8.36 -10.69 -13.12
C VAL A 267 7.02 -11.43 -13.00
N ASP A 268 6.26 -11.15 -11.97
CA ASP A 268 4.93 -11.73 -11.76
C ASP A 268 3.93 -10.63 -11.33
N PRO A 269 3.20 -10.04 -12.29
CA PRO A 269 2.19 -9.04 -12.00
C PRO A 269 1.07 -9.54 -11.06
N SER A 270 0.78 -10.84 -11.07
CA SER A 270 -0.35 -11.41 -10.32
C SER A 270 -0.11 -11.45 -8.81
N THR A 271 1.14 -11.49 -8.38
CA THR A 271 1.54 -11.53 -6.96
C THR A 271 2.22 -10.24 -6.48
N THR A 272 2.30 -9.23 -7.34
CA THR A 272 2.89 -7.93 -7.00
C THR A 272 1.79 -6.94 -6.64
N TRP A 273 1.97 -6.22 -5.52
CA TRP A 273 1.05 -5.17 -5.06
C TRP A 273 1.80 -3.87 -4.80
N ILE A 274 1.30 -2.77 -5.35
CA ILE A 274 1.96 -1.47 -5.30
C ILE A 274 0.94 -0.39 -4.95
N ASP A 275 1.17 0.36 -3.88
CA ASP A 275 0.33 1.48 -3.52
C ASP A 275 0.51 2.67 -4.50
N SER A 276 -0.52 3.49 -4.62
CA SER A 276 -0.56 4.64 -5.54
C SER A 276 0.51 5.70 -5.25
N THR A 277 1.07 5.71 -4.05
CA THR A 277 2.05 6.69 -3.58
C THR A 277 3.49 6.20 -3.70
N VAL A 278 3.69 4.95 -4.11
CA VAL A 278 5.01 4.36 -4.36
C VAL A 278 5.62 4.96 -5.63
N THR A 279 6.92 5.19 -5.61
CA THR A 279 7.67 5.64 -6.79
C THR A 279 8.79 4.66 -7.13
N LEU A 280 8.90 4.35 -8.41
CA LEU A 280 9.92 3.44 -8.94
C LEU A 280 10.67 4.13 -10.08
N ASP A 281 11.98 4.00 -10.09
CA ASP A 281 12.78 4.44 -11.23
C ASP A 281 12.78 3.37 -12.34
N GLU A 282 13.23 3.76 -13.53
CA GLU A 282 13.46 2.82 -14.62
C GLU A 282 14.51 1.77 -14.26
N ASP A 283 14.47 0.59 -14.91
CA ASP A 283 15.36 -0.55 -14.68
C ASP A 283 15.24 -1.20 -13.28
N VAL A 284 14.29 -0.78 -12.45
CA VAL A 284 13.90 -1.52 -11.22
C VAL A 284 13.35 -2.88 -11.60
N ARG A 285 13.71 -3.90 -10.83
CA ARG A 285 13.21 -5.25 -11.02
C ARG A 285 12.48 -5.76 -9.78
N LEU A 286 11.17 -6.04 -9.93
CA LEU A 286 10.33 -6.64 -8.91
C LEU A 286 10.16 -8.14 -9.16
N LEU A 287 10.52 -8.96 -8.16
CA LEU A 287 10.38 -10.41 -8.18
C LEU A 287 9.04 -10.84 -7.57
N PRO A 288 8.59 -12.11 -7.77
CA PRO A 288 7.29 -12.56 -7.30
C PRO A 288 7.02 -12.31 -5.80
N ASN A 289 5.76 -12.12 -5.41
CA ASN A 289 5.30 -11.85 -4.05
C ASN A 289 5.93 -10.59 -3.43
N THR A 290 6.08 -9.53 -4.21
CA THR A 290 6.55 -8.23 -3.73
C THR A 290 5.37 -7.32 -3.43
N GLN A 291 5.38 -6.69 -2.25
CA GLN A 291 4.39 -5.70 -1.82
C GLN A 291 5.10 -4.41 -1.43
N LEU A 292 4.72 -3.31 -2.07
CA LEU A 292 5.29 -1.98 -1.84
C LEU A 292 4.17 -1.03 -1.38
N HIS A 293 4.29 -0.51 -0.17
CA HIS A 293 3.25 0.26 0.49
C HIS A 293 3.72 1.66 0.91
N GLY A 294 2.74 2.53 1.12
CA GLY A 294 2.96 3.88 1.62
C GLY A 294 3.80 4.72 0.67
N THR A 295 4.79 5.42 1.21
CA THR A 295 5.70 6.30 0.47
C THR A 295 7.02 5.63 0.05
N THR A 296 6.99 4.30 -0.14
CA THR A 296 8.17 3.53 -0.57
C THR A 296 8.72 4.03 -1.89
N THR A 297 10.03 4.21 -1.96
CA THR A 297 10.74 4.59 -3.17
C THR A 297 11.79 3.53 -3.53
N VAL A 298 11.92 3.20 -4.82
CA VAL A 298 12.92 2.24 -5.29
C VAL A 298 13.69 2.87 -6.46
N ALA A 299 14.97 3.07 -6.24
CA ALA A 299 15.85 3.70 -7.23
C ALA A 299 16.30 2.71 -8.32
N ARG A 300 16.84 3.27 -9.41
CA ARG A 300 17.31 2.55 -10.60
C ARG A 300 18.16 1.32 -10.27
N ASP A 301 18.09 0.29 -11.11
CA ASP A 301 18.86 -0.96 -11.02
C ASP A 301 18.65 -1.76 -9.73
N ALA A 302 17.78 -1.32 -8.83
CA ALA A 302 17.47 -2.08 -7.63
C ALA A 302 16.63 -3.33 -7.92
N VAL A 303 16.86 -4.37 -7.13
CA VAL A 303 16.12 -5.63 -7.20
C VAL A 303 15.38 -5.87 -5.88
N VAL A 304 14.05 -5.94 -5.93
CA VAL A 304 13.22 -6.17 -4.75
C VAL A 304 12.40 -7.45 -4.92
N GLY A 305 12.38 -8.26 -3.88
CA GLY A 305 11.72 -9.57 -3.88
C GLY A 305 12.75 -10.73 -4.04
N PRO A 306 12.27 -12.00 -4.10
CA PRO A 306 10.87 -12.38 -3.89
C PRO A 306 10.44 -12.27 -2.42
N ASP A 307 9.15 -12.47 -2.16
CA ASP A 307 8.58 -12.57 -0.80
C ASP A 307 8.99 -11.39 0.10
N THR A 308 8.81 -10.17 -0.41
CA THR A 308 9.28 -8.94 0.24
C THR A 308 8.13 -7.95 0.41
N THR A 309 7.98 -7.43 1.63
CA THR A 309 6.99 -6.39 1.94
C THR A 309 7.72 -5.16 2.51
N LEU A 310 7.56 -4.01 1.87
CA LEU A 310 8.17 -2.75 2.27
C LEU A 310 7.09 -1.67 2.44
N THR A 311 7.11 -0.97 3.57
CA THR A 311 6.21 0.16 3.87
C THR A 311 7.05 1.37 4.27
N ASP A 312 6.94 2.48 3.54
CA ASP A 312 7.71 3.71 3.81
C ASP A 312 9.22 3.47 3.83
N VAL A 313 9.74 2.71 2.85
CA VAL A 313 11.16 2.34 2.74
C VAL A 313 11.78 2.99 1.52
N ASN A 314 12.95 3.63 1.71
CA ASN A 314 13.75 4.15 0.60
C ASN A 314 14.81 3.11 0.21
N VAL A 315 14.74 2.59 -1.01
CA VAL A 315 15.69 1.63 -1.56
C VAL A 315 16.60 2.32 -2.57
N GLY A 316 17.89 2.39 -2.28
CA GLY A 316 18.90 3.05 -3.10
C GLY A 316 19.25 2.29 -4.37
N GLU A 317 19.94 3.00 -5.28
CA GLU A 317 20.36 2.50 -6.60
C GLU A 317 21.16 1.19 -6.48
N GLY A 318 20.84 0.21 -7.32
CA GLY A 318 21.54 -1.08 -7.37
C GLY A 318 21.39 -1.96 -6.13
N ALA A 319 20.57 -1.54 -5.14
CA ALA A 319 20.36 -2.32 -3.91
C ALA A 319 19.58 -3.62 -4.17
N LYS A 320 19.81 -4.62 -3.32
CA LYS A 320 19.13 -5.92 -3.40
C LYS A 320 18.41 -6.22 -2.09
N VAL A 321 17.09 -6.38 -2.16
CA VAL A 321 16.24 -6.65 -0.99
C VAL A 321 15.45 -7.93 -1.22
N ILE A 322 15.76 -8.98 -0.48
CA ILE A 322 15.26 -10.34 -0.73
C ILE A 322 14.59 -10.88 0.54
N ARG A 323 13.37 -11.42 0.43
CA ARG A 323 12.63 -12.07 1.54
C ARG A 323 12.70 -11.25 2.83
N THR A 324 12.32 -9.99 2.73
CA THR A 324 12.48 -9.00 3.79
C THR A 324 11.14 -8.37 4.13
N HIS A 325 10.89 -8.20 5.43
CA HIS A 325 9.83 -7.32 5.90
C HIS A 325 10.44 -6.04 6.45
N GLY A 326 10.10 -4.88 5.88
CA GLY A 326 10.70 -3.60 6.23
C GLY A 326 9.68 -2.48 6.35
N SER A 327 9.91 -1.59 7.33
CA SER A 327 9.12 -0.37 7.46
C SER A 327 9.97 0.81 7.92
N GLY A 328 9.63 2.02 7.44
CA GLY A 328 10.24 3.28 7.88
C GLY A 328 11.78 3.25 7.87
N SER A 329 12.39 2.76 6.79
CA SER A 329 13.82 2.43 6.72
C SER A 329 14.46 3.00 5.46
N THR A 330 15.78 3.17 5.48
CA THR A 330 16.59 3.57 4.33
C THR A 330 17.66 2.52 4.04
N ILE A 331 17.72 2.07 2.79
CA ILE A 331 18.69 1.11 2.28
C ILE A 331 19.55 1.83 1.25
N GLY A 332 20.83 1.99 1.52
CA GLY A 332 21.76 2.75 0.68
C GLY A 332 22.06 2.07 -0.66
N ALA A 333 22.70 2.82 -1.55
CA ALA A 333 23.06 2.33 -2.87
C ALA A 333 23.94 1.07 -2.81
N ASN A 334 23.71 0.12 -3.71
CA ASN A 334 24.43 -1.15 -3.80
C ASN A 334 24.45 -1.97 -2.50
N ALA A 335 23.60 -1.65 -1.54
CA ALA A 335 23.45 -2.41 -0.31
C ALA A 335 22.67 -3.71 -0.53
N SER A 336 22.80 -4.66 0.39
CA SER A 336 22.07 -5.93 0.30
C SER A 336 21.37 -6.26 1.62
N VAL A 337 20.09 -6.65 1.52
CA VAL A 337 19.25 -7.01 2.66
C VAL A 337 18.60 -8.37 2.42
N GLY A 338 18.61 -9.19 3.45
CA GLY A 338 17.94 -10.50 3.44
C GLY A 338 18.87 -11.69 3.18
N PRO A 339 18.29 -12.90 3.04
CA PRO A 339 16.86 -13.21 3.20
C PRO A 339 16.44 -13.32 4.67
N PHE A 340 15.10 -13.29 4.92
CA PHE A 340 14.50 -13.44 6.25
C PHE A 340 14.95 -12.37 7.24
N THR A 341 14.91 -11.13 6.79
CA THR A 341 15.33 -9.96 7.57
C THR A 341 14.11 -9.13 7.97
N TYR A 342 14.13 -8.59 9.20
CA TYR A 342 13.12 -7.67 9.67
C TYR A 342 13.70 -6.29 9.95
N LEU A 343 13.39 -5.31 9.09
CA LEU A 343 13.77 -3.92 9.25
C LEU A 343 12.64 -3.15 9.93
N ARG A 344 12.85 -2.76 11.19
CA ARG A 344 11.90 -1.90 11.91
C ARG A 344 12.24 -0.43 11.69
N PRO A 345 11.28 0.49 12.00
CA PRO A 345 11.47 1.92 11.77
C PRO A 345 12.77 2.48 12.36
N GLY A 346 13.35 3.43 11.63
CA GLY A 346 14.59 4.08 12.01
C GLY A 346 15.86 3.28 11.67
N THR A 347 15.74 2.24 10.83
CA THR A 347 16.92 1.56 10.28
C THR A 347 17.48 2.32 9.09
N VAL A 348 18.76 2.68 9.15
CA VAL A 348 19.51 3.29 8.07
C VAL A 348 20.71 2.42 7.75
N LEU A 349 20.75 1.84 6.56
CA LEU A 349 21.86 1.05 6.04
C LEU A 349 22.62 1.88 5.01
N GLY A 350 23.90 2.13 5.24
CA GLY A 350 24.77 2.88 4.34
C GLY A 350 25.07 2.13 3.03
N GLU A 351 25.66 2.85 2.08
CA GLU A 351 26.06 2.32 0.77
C GLU A 351 26.90 1.03 0.91
N THR A 352 26.70 0.08 0.01
CA THR A 352 27.41 -1.21 -0.02
C THR A 352 27.31 -2.03 1.26
N GLY A 353 26.50 -1.56 2.22
CA GLY A 353 26.26 -2.23 3.49
C GLY A 353 25.48 -3.55 3.31
N LYS A 354 25.53 -4.39 4.33
CA LYS A 354 24.83 -5.68 4.31
C LYS A 354 24.11 -5.97 5.60
N ILE A 355 22.82 -6.28 5.52
CA ILE A 355 22.07 -6.96 6.58
C ILE A 355 21.66 -8.31 6.04
N GLY A 356 22.19 -9.39 6.61
CA GLY A 356 21.98 -10.75 6.10
C GLY A 356 20.86 -11.51 6.81
N ALA A 357 20.89 -12.84 6.69
CA ALA A 357 19.79 -13.68 7.08
C ALA A 357 19.51 -13.68 8.59
N PHE A 358 18.20 -13.68 8.95
CA PHE A 358 17.68 -13.76 10.31
C PHE A 358 18.16 -12.62 11.22
N TYR A 359 18.22 -11.42 10.65
CA TYR A 359 18.60 -10.22 11.38
C TYR A 359 17.39 -9.31 11.61
N GLU A 360 17.23 -8.84 12.84
CA GLU A 360 16.26 -7.81 13.18
C GLU A 360 16.99 -6.50 13.50
N THR A 361 16.50 -5.39 12.98
CA THR A 361 17.05 -4.04 13.21
C THR A 361 15.97 -3.06 13.65
N LYS A 362 16.34 -2.07 14.48
CA LYS A 362 15.43 -1.01 14.92
C LYS A 362 16.24 0.22 15.35
N ASN A 363 15.86 1.41 14.88
CA ASN A 363 16.50 2.65 15.30
C ASN A 363 18.03 2.53 15.31
N VAL A 364 18.59 2.13 14.16
CA VAL A 364 20.01 1.85 14.00
C VAL A 364 20.57 2.50 12.75
N THR A 365 21.71 3.15 12.87
CA THR A 365 22.48 3.64 11.72
C THR A 365 23.68 2.73 11.50
N ILE A 366 23.82 2.23 10.27
CA ILE A 366 24.90 1.31 9.87
C ILE A 366 25.68 2.00 8.75
N GLY A 367 26.94 2.27 9.00
CA GLY A 367 27.82 2.99 8.09
C GLY A 367 28.11 2.22 6.80
N ARG A 368 28.66 2.95 5.81
CA ARG A 368 29.05 2.44 4.50
C ARG A 368 29.93 1.19 4.63
N GLY A 369 29.69 0.18 3.80
CA GLY A 369 30.49 -1.05 3.75
C GLY A 369 30.34 -2.00 4.95
N SER A 370 29.60 -1.61 5.98
CA SER A 370 29.42 -2.42 7.19
C SER A 370 28.48 -3.60 7.00
N LYS A 371 28.77 -4.70 7.72
CA LYS A 371 28.10 -5.97 7.50
C LYS A 371 27.57 -6.57 8.81
N LEU A 372 26.27 -6.84 8.83
CA LEU A 372 25.55 -7.58 9.86
C LEU A 372 25.03 -8.87 9.19
N SER A 373 25.91 -9.83 8.97
CA SER A 373 25.66 -10.89 7.97
C SER A 373 24.75 -12.02 8.43
N HIS A 374 24.65 -12.32 9.74
CA HIS A 374 24.04 -13.56 10.22
C HIS A 374 23.39 -13.40 11.59
N LEU A 375 22.16 -13.85 11.74
CA LEU A 375 21.42 -14.06 12.98
C LEU A 375 21.78 -13.05 14.07
N GLY A 376 20.93 -12.09 14.36
CA GLY A 376 21.23 -11.11 15.39
C GLY A 376 20.18 -10.04 15.54
N TYR A 377 20.45 -9.15 16.49
CA TYR A 377 19.62 -7.99 16.76
C TYR A 377 20.49 -6.74 16.94
N ALA A 378 20.18 -5.70 16.17
CA ALA A 378 20.77 -4.38 16.32
C ALA A 378 19.67 -3.35 16.58
N GLY A 379 19.53 -2.93 17.81
CA GLY A 379 18.55 -1.93 18.22
C GLY A 379 19.20 -0.77 19.00
N ASP A 380 18.69 0.44 18.77
CA ASP A 380 19.16 1.66 19.40
C ASP A 380 20.71 1.78 19.34
N ALA A 381 21.26 1.64 18.11
CA ALA A 381 22.70 1.55 17.92
C ALA A 381 23.21 2.46 16.79
N GLU A 382 24.50 2.74 16.84
CA GLU A 382 25.26 3.38 15.77
C GLU A 382 26.47 2.49 15.46
N ILE A 383 26.63 2.13 14.18
CA ILE A 383 27.72 1.28 13.69
C ILE A 383 28.44 2.04 12.61
N GLY A 384 29.73 2.28 12.80
CA GLY A 384 30.59 3.01 11.87
C GLY A 384 30.78 2.29 10.54
N GLU A 385 31.66 2.83 9.71
CA GLU A 385 31.94 2.30 8.37
C GLU A 385 32.85 1.06 8.41
N ASP A 386 32.75 0.22 7.39
CA ASP A 386 33.58 -0.96 7.15
C ASP A 386 33.69 -1.91 8.36
N THR A 387 32.69 -1.89 9.23
CA THR A 387 32.59 -2.74 10.43
C THR A 387 31.94 -4.08 10.08
N ASN A 388 32.47 -5.16 10.67
CA ASN A 388 31.89 -6.50 10.48
C ASN A 388 31.38 -7.04 11.82
N ILE A 389 30.07 -7.15 11.94
CA ILE A 389 29.38 -7.72 13.09
C ILE A 389 29.27 -9.23 12.90
N GLY A 390 29.83 -9.99 13.85
CA GLY A 390 29.83 -11.46 13.84
C GLY A 390 28.43 -12.07 13.96
N CYS A 391 28.33 -13.36 13.71
CA CYS A 391 27.07 -14.12 13.84
C CYS A 391 26.58 -14.12 15.30
N GLY A 392 25.28 -13.98 15.51
CA GLY A 392 24.67 -14.04 16.84
C GLY A 392 24.91 -12.81 17.72
N ASN A 393 25.34 -11.70 17.15
CA ASN A 393 25.59 -10.48 17.93
C ASN A 393 24.29 -9.78 18.29
N ILE A 394 24.25 -9.25 19.53
CA ILE A 394 23.07 -8.59 20.08
C ILE A 394 23.46 -7.28 20.77
N THR A 395 22.76 -6.19 20.46
CA THR A 395 22.75 -4.98 21.28
C THR A 395 21.68 -5.13 22.36
N ALA A 396 22.08 -5.39 23.62
CA ALA A 396 21.17 -5.44 24.75
C ALA A 396 20.84 -4.00 25.18
N ASN A 397 19.85 -3.42 24.55
CA ASN A 397 19.52 -1.99 24.62
C ASN A 397 18.47 -1.61 25.66
N TYR A 398 17.90 -2.60 26.41
CA TYR A 398 16.83 -2.37 27.38
C TYR A 398 17.23 -2.94 28.76
N ASP A 399 17.18 -2.11 29.80
CA ASP A 399 17.56 -2.48 31.17
C ASP A 399 16.38 -2.92 32.06
N GLY A 400 15.17 -2.97 31.49
CA GLY A 400 13.94 -3.25 32.21
C GLY A 400 13.05 -2.01 32.40
N GLU A 401 13.61 -0.81 32.33
CA GLU A 401 12.91 0.47 32.47
C GLU A 401 13.17 1.41 31.28
N LYS A 402 14.42 1.51 30.85
CA LYS A 402 14.88 2.47 29.84
C LYS A 402 15.66 1.79 28.72
N LYS A 403 15.68 2.47 27.57
CA LYS A 403 16.51 2.09 26.44
C LYS A 403 17.81 2.90 26.44
N HIS A 404 18.88 2.22 26.09
CA HIS A 404 20.22 2.76 26.03
C HIS A 404 20.84 2.52 24.65
N ARG A 405 21.82 3.33 24.28
CA ARG A 405 22.45 3.29 22.95
C ARG A 405 23.79 2.55 23.02
N THR A 406 24.04 1.74 21.99
CA THR A 406 25.35 1.16 21.69
C THR A 406 26.01 1.93 20.55
N VAL A 407 27.27 2.32 20.72
CA VAL A 407 28.07 2.95 19.67
C VAL A 407 29.23 2.03 19.30
N ILE A 408 29.30 1.64 18.04
CA ILE A 408 30.39 0.80 17.50
C ILE A 408 31.08 1.60 16.41
N GLY A 409 32.36 1.83 16.55
CA GLY A 409 33.18 2.61 15.62
C GLY A 409 33.36 1.93 14.26
N SER A 410 34.22 2.55 13.45
CA SER A 410 34.55 2.07 12.10
C SER A 410 35.64 0.99 12.13
N GLY A 411 35.63 0.09 11.16
CA GLY A 411 36.61 -0.98 11.01
C GLY A 411 36.62 -2.03 12.14
N VAL A 412 35.59 -2.04 13.00
CA VAL A 412 35.47 -2.98 14.11
C VAL A 412 35.18 -4.39 13.58
N ARG A 413 35.73 -5.41 14.25
CA ARG A 413 35.47 -6.83 13.96
C ARG A 413 35.00 -7.53 15.22
N THR A 414 33.74 -7.96 15.27
CA THR A 414 33.22 -8.63 16.46
C THR A 414 33.21 -10.15 16.27
N GLY A 415 33.58 -10.87 17.33
CA GLY A 415 33.43 -12.32 17.37
C GLY A 415 31.97 -12.73 17.38
N SER A 416 31.69 -13.99 17.00
CA SER A 416 30.33 -14.54 17.06
C SER A 416 29.81 -14.53 18.50
N ASN A 417 28.47 -14.35 18.65
CA ASN A 417 27.77 -14.32 19.95
C ASN A 417 28.30 -13.25 20.93
N THR A 418 28.78 -12.11 20.40
CA THR A 418 29.09 -10.95 21.24
C THR A 418 27.80 -10.25 21.66
N VAL A 419 27.65 -9.97 22.96
CA VAL A 419 26.54 -9.18 23.52
C VAL A 419 27.07 -7.84 23.98
N PHE A 420 26.52 -6.75 23.43
CA PHE A 420 26.82 -5.37 23.85
C PHE A 420 25.77 -4.94 24.87
N VAL A 421 26.13 -4.77 26.12
CA VAL A 421 25.22 -4.29 27.17
C VAL A 421 25.26 -2.79 27.20
N ALA A 422 24.26 -2.17 26.60
CA ALA A 422 24.18 -0.70 26.48
C ALA A 422 23.91 -0.03 27.87
N PRO A 423 24.41 1.21 28.12
CA PRO A 423 25.19 2.00 27.18
C PRO A 423 26.66 1.54 27.08
N VAL A 424 27.20 1.44 25.88
CA VAL A 424 28.59 1.05 25.67
C VAL A 424 29.12 1.60 24.34
N THR A 425 30.40 2.00 24.32
CA THR A 425 31.10 2.44 23.13
C THR A 425 32.26 1.49 22.81
N VAL A 426 32.36 1.10 21.53
CA VAL A 426 33.47 0.29 20.99
C VAL A 426 34.23 1.17 20.00
N GLY A 427 35.47 1.45 20.30
CA GLY A 427 36.31 2.34 19.49
C GLY A 427 36.70 1.74 18.14
N ASP A 428 37.16 2.60 17.23
CA ASP A 428 37.55 2.23 15.88
C ASP A 428 38.60 1.12 15.84
N GLY A 429 38.45 0.21 14.88
CA GLY A 429 39.39 -0.89 14.68
C GLY A 429 39.47 -1.90 15.83
N ALA A 430 38.61 -1.82 16.84
CA ALA A 430 38.58 -2.76 17.96
C ALA A 430 38.05 -4.14 17.54
N TYR A 431 38.38 -5.15 18.31
CA TYR A 431 37.94 -6.53 18.15
C TYR A 431 37.22 -7.04 19.40
N SER A 432 36.29 -7.99 19.24
CA SER A 432 35.81 -8.79 20.36
C SER A 432 36.08 -10.26 20.14
N GLY A 433 36.37 -11.00 21.21
CA GLY A 433 36.42 -12.46 21.17
C GLY A 433 35.02 -13.06 21.03
N ALA A 434 34.90 -14.26 20.45
CA ALA A 434 33.63 -14.98 20.38
C ALA A 434 33.03 -15.23 21.76
N GLY A 435 31.73 -15.04 21.94
CA GLY A 435 31.02 -15.17 23.21
C GLY A 435 31.28 -14.05 24.22
N ALA A 436 31.91 -12.95 23.81
CA ALA A 436 32.19 -11.86 24.72
C ALA A 436 30.92 -11.12 25.13
N VAL A 437 30.81 -10.73 26.40
CA VAL A 437 29.78 -9.85 26.93
C VAL A 437 30.42 -8.51 27.30
N ILE A 438 30.20 -7.50 26.47
CA ILE A 438 30.82 -6.20 26.57
C ILE A 438 29.94 -5.28 27.44
N ARG A 439 30.45 -4.93 28.64
CA ARG A 439 29.76 -4.09 29.63
C ARG A 439 30.50 -2.77 29.93
N LYS A 440 31.65 -2.57 29.33
CA LYS A 440 32.49 -1.36 29.50
C LYS A 440 33.01 -0.94 28.13
N ASP A 441 33.27 0.33 27.97
CA ASP A 441 33.83 0.87 26.75
C ASP A 441 35.10 0.15 26.35
N VAL A 442 35.23 -0.08 25.04
CA VAL A 442 36.41 -0.74 24.44
C VAL A 442 37.24 0.34 23.72
N PRO A 443 38.48 0.57 24.12
CA PRO A 443 39.35 1.55 23.45
C PRO A 443 39.58 1.19 21.97
N PRO A 444 39.90 2.18 21.12
CA PRO A 444 40.27 1.93 19.73
C PRO A 444 41.38 0.89 19.61
N GLY A 445 41.27 -0.02 18.65
CA GLY A 445 42.27 -1.07 18.38
C GLY A 445 42.41 -2.15 19.46
N ALA A 446 41.62 -2.11 20.52
CA ALA A 446 41.68 -3.11 21.60
C ALA A 446 40.97 -4.41 21.25
N LEU A 447 41.40 -5.53 21.85
CA LEU A 447 40.69 -6.79 21.85
C LEU A 447 39.93 -6.96 23.16
N ALA A 448 38.61 -6.93 23.11
CA ALA A 448 37.74 -7.18 24.26
C ALA A 448 37.39 -8.65 24.37
N VAL A 449 37.67 -9.27 25.51
CA VAL A 449 37.34 -10.64 25.85
C VAL A 449 36.70 -10.72 27.23
N SER A 450 35.71 -11.56 27.42
CA SER A 450 35.06 -11.78 28.71
C SER A 450 34.91 -13.25 29.05
N LEU A 451 35.77 -14.11 28.49
CA LEU A 451 35.68 -15.56 28.59
C LEU A 451 36.54 -16.07 29.73
N ALA A 452 35.97 -17.00 30.55
CA ALA A 452 36.76 -17.91 31.35
C ALA A 452 37.48 -18.93 30.45
N ALA A 453 38.63 -19.41 30.82
CA ALA A 453 39.35 -20.46 30.09
C ALA A 453 38.44 -21.71 29.99
N GLN A 454 38.45 -22.34 28.82
CA GLN A 454 37.75 -23.60 28.64
C GLN A 454 38.27 -24.67 29.59
N ARG A 455 37.39 -25.38 30.21
CA ARG A 455 37.72 -26.57 31.04
C ARG A 455 36.96 -27.78 30.51
N ASN A 456 37.67 -28.84 30.21
CA ASN A 456 37.06 -30.13 29.87
C ASN A 456 36.98 -30.98 31.14
N ALA A 457 35.79 -31.41 31.47
CA ALA A 457 35.58 -32.44 32.53
C ALA A 457 35.58 -33.80 31.83
N GLU A 458 36.74 -34.38 31.73
CA GLU A 458 36.89 -35.71 31.10
C GLU A 458 36.07 -36.75 31.85
N GLY A 459 35.47 -37.68 31.14
CA GLY A 459 34.64 -38.73 31.71
C GLY A 459 33.31 -38.25 32.30
N TRP A 460 32.94 -36.97 32.15
CA TRP A 460 31.70 -36.40 32.76
C TRP A 460 30.43 -37.17 32.34
N VAL A 461 30.32 -37.55 31.08
CA VAL A 461 29.15 -38.30 30.57
C VAL A 461 29.10 -39.69 31.19
N LEU A 462 30.25 -40.35 31.30
CA LEU A 462 30.34 -41.69 31.91
C LEU A 462 29.99 -41.67 33.42
N ALA A 463 30.38 -40.60 34.11
CA ALA A 463 30.07 -40.45 35.54
C ALA A 463 28.61 -40.03 35.79
N ASN A 464 28.05 -39.12 35.00
CA ASN A 464 26.80 -38.45 35.31
C ASN A 464 25.61 -38.87 34.43
N ARG A 465 25.82 -39.65 33.35
CA ARG A 465 24.80 -40.08 32.39
C ARG A 465 24.87 -41.57 32.09
N GLN A 466 25.17 -42.37 33.11
CA GLN A 466 25.25 -43.83 33.00
C GLN A 466 23.99 -44.44 32.39
N GLY A 467 24.16 -45.46 31.52
CA GLY A 467 23.06 -46.15 30.83
C GLY A 467 22.44 -45.40 29.65
N THR A 468 22.88 -44.20 29.32
CA THR A 468 22.41 -43.48 28.14
C THR A 468 23.18 -43.85 26.87
N ALA A 469 22.58 -43.66 25.70
CA ALA A 469 23.25 -43.85 24.41
C ALA A 469 24.56 -43.03 24.31
N SER A 470 24.58 -41.83 24.86
CA SER A 470 25.79 -40.99 24.89
C SER A 470 26.91 -41.60 25.75
N ALA A 471 26.58 -42.22 26.87
CA ALA A 471 27.57 -42.89 27.69
C ALA A 471 28.15 -44.15 26.99
N LEU A 472 27.32 -44.92 26.32
CA LEU A 472 27.75 -46.07 25.55
C LEU A 472 28.68 -45.66 24.38
N LEU A 473 28.32 -44.58 23.64
CA LEU A 473 29.18 -44.06 22.59
C LEU A 473 30.51 -43.53 23.13
N ALA A 474 30.48 -42.78 24.23
CA ALA A 474 31.70 -42.26 24.86
C ALA A 474 32.59 -43.40 25.36
N GLN A 475 32.02 -44.44 25.94
CA GLN A 475 32.77 -45.60 26.39
C GLN A 475 33.40 -46.37 25.22
N ALA A 476 32.66 -46.56 24.14
CA ALA A 476 33.17 -47.19 22.93
C ALA A 476 34.34 -46.40 22.30
N ALA A 477 34.24 -45.08 22.27
CA ALA A 477 35.28 -44.18 21.74
C ALA A 477 36.57 -44.16 22.59
N LEU A 478 36.45 -44.43 23.90
CA LEU A 478 37.58 -44.48 24.83
C LEU A 478 38.20 -45.88 24.92
N THR A 479 37.56 -46.90 24.38
CA THR A 479 38.11 -48.26 24.34
C THR A 479 39.04 -48.37 23.12
N PRO A 480 40.36 -48.66 23.30
CA PRO A 480 41.27 -48.84 22.17
C PRO A 480 40.76 -49.97 21.26
N ALA A 481 40.76 -49.71 19.96
CA ALA A 481 40.51 -50.79 18.97
C ALA A 481 41.54 -51.91 19.21
N SER A 482 41.10 -53.13 19.48
CA SER A 482 41.98 -54.29 19.54
C SER A 482 42.75 -54.41 18.20
N PRO A 483 44.06 -54.62 18.21
CA PRO A 483 44.82 -54.77 16.99
C PRO A 483 44.22 -55.95 16.21
N SER A 484 43.73 -55.67 15.01
CA SER A 484 43.29 -56.68 14.08
C SER A 484 44.44 -57.66 13.82
N SER A 485 44.23 -58.92 14.15
CA SER A 485 45.13 -60.03 13.83
C SER A 485 45.40 -60.00 12.32
N GLN A 486 46.59 -59.62 11.94
CA GLN A 486 47.09 -59.85 10.60
C GLN A 486 47.18 -61.33 10.39
N SER A 487 46.41 -61.90 9.47
CA SER A 487 46.62 -63.26 8.93
C SER A 487 47.99 -63.36 8.31
N PRO A 488 48.74 -64.45 8.52
CA PRO A 488 50.07 -64.61 7.97
C PRO A 488 50.01 -64.71 6.43
N ALA A 489 50.86 -63.99 5.78
CA ALA A 489 51.07 -64.09 4.35
C ALA A 489 51.60 -65.46 4.01
N THR A 490 50.86 -66.20 3.18
CA THR A 490 51.39 -67.42 2.47
C THR A 490 52.40 -66.99 1.44
N THR A 491 53.65 -67.31 1.69
CA THR A 491 54.73 -67.31 0.73
C THR A 491 54.47 -68.44 -0.26
N GLU A 492 54.14 -68.13 -1.51
CA GLU A 492 54.34 -69.03 -2.65
C GLU A 492 55.63 -68.69 -3.30
N GLU A 493 56.61 -69.58 -3.10
CA GLU A 493 57.78 -69.80 -3.98
C GLU A 493 57.29 -70.40 -5.26
N GLY A 494 57.68 -69.85 -6.39
CA GLY A 494 57.31 -70.54 -7.59
C GLY A 494 58.03 -70.14 -8.82
N ASN A 495 59.08 -70.47 -9.11
CA ASN A 495 59.84 -71.10 -10.21
C ASN A 495 59.56 -70.57 -11.64
N GLN A 496 60.65 -70.07 -12.20
CA GLN A 496 61.20 -70.15 -13.58
C GLN A 496 60.27 -70.62 -14.73
N ALA A 497 60.13 -69.79 -15.74
CA ALA A 497 60.72 -70.01 -17.07
C ALA A 497 60.41 -68.76 -17.93
#